data_60fe3311000a75c8e1a7bca9102b0d9a
#
_entry.id   60fe3311000a75c8e1a7bca9102b0d9a
#
_cell.length_a   1.000
_cell.length_b   1.000
_cell.length_c   1.000
_cell.angle_alpha   90.00
_cell.angle_beta   90.00
_cell.angle_gamma   90.00
#
_symmetry.space_group_name_H-M   'P 1'
#
loop_
_entity.id
_entity.type
_entity.pdbx_description
1 polymer ?
#
loop_
_entity_poly.entity_id
_entity_poly.type
_entity_poly.pdbx_seq_one_letter_code
_entity_poly.pdbx_strand_id
1 'polypeptide(L)'
;MIPSHDLHIRQQGFTLLEVMIAMALMGLVSLGASLLLLPVLEEQNNSREVTRATGYARAVLEELYSRTLEDLTNDSTGYLLEENWPKKGTQIFDEEPTLEELTDLSIPTIDVEVSDLDADPLEILVTVSWQGRDSSDLTEEQFWVVRTR
;
A
#
# COMPACT_ATOMS: atom_id res chain seq x y z
N MET A 1 55.73 -48.57 -26.24
CA MET A 1 54.64 -49.43 -25.76
C MET A 1 54.21 -48.83 -24.42
N ILE A 2 53.17 -48.03 -24.40
CA ILE A 2 52.67 -47.33 -23.21
C ILE A 2 51.48 -48.11 -22.68
N PRO A 3 51.46 -48.58 -21.42
CA PRO A 3 50.30 -49.32 -20.91
C PRO A 3 49.14 -48.34 -20.67
N SER A 4 47.98 -48.61 -21.31
CA SER A 4 46.68 -47.93 -21.07
C SER A 4 46.22 -48.36 -19.68
N HIS A 5 46.23 -47.40 -18.75
CA HIS A 5 45.52 -47.52 -17.47
C HIS A 5 44.03 -47.29 -17.70
N ASP A 6 43.27 -48.37 -17.78
CA ASP A 6 41.80 -48.33 -17.72
C ASP A 6 41.37 -47.90 -16.31
N LEU A 7 41.06 -46.63 -16.13
CA LEU A 7 40.37 -46.09 -14.97
C LEU A 7 38.92 -46.58 -14.96
N HIS A 8 38.68 -47.74 -14.37
CA HIS A 8 37.33 -48.17 -14.04
C HIS A 8 36.75 -47.22 -12.99
N ILE A 9 36.05 -46.18 -13.43
CA ILE A 9 35.21 -45.35 -12.57
C ILE A 9 34.07 -46.26 -12.08
N ARG A 10 34.15 -46.71 -10.83
CA ARG A 10 33.06 -47.43 -10.16
C ARG A 10 31.87 -46.45 -10.08
N GLN A 11 30.89 -46.62 -10.94
CA GLN A 11 29.57 -45.96 -10.79
C GLN A 11 28.90 -46.61 -9.58
N GLN A 12 28.94 -45.90 -8.46
CA GLN A 12 28.16 -46.26 -7.27
C GLN A 12 26.75 -45.67 -7.49
N GLY A 13 25.76 -46.55 -7.63
CA GLY A 13 24.34 -46.12 -7.68
C GLY A 13 23.87 -45.64 -6.30
N PHE A 14 22.95 -44.71 -6.29
CA PHE A 14 22.32 -44.25 -5.05
C PHE A 14 21.59 -45.38 -4.34
N THR A 15 21.71 -45.44 -3.03
CA THR A 15 20.96 -46.38 -2.22
C THR A 15 19.49 -45.89 -2.05
N LEU A 16 18.54 -46.79 -1.91
CA LEU A 16 17.15 -46.46 -1.67
C LEU A 16 16.99 -45.60 -0.41
N LEU A 17 17.79 -45.85 0.61
CA LEU A 17 17.81 -45.05 1.85
C LEU A 17 18.23 -43.61 1.60
N GLU A 18 19.24 -43.39 0.76
CA GLU A 18 19.74 -42.05 0.43
C GLU A 18 18.70 -41.21 -0.32
N VAL A 19 17.93 -41.83 -1.24
CA VAL A 19 16.81 -41.20 -1.92
C VAL A 19 15.70 -40.84 -0.95
N MET A 20 15.35 -41.70 0.00
CA MET A 20 14.36 -41.43 1.03
C MET A 20 14.75 -40.26 1.93
N ILE A 21 16.01 -40.22 2.37
CA ILE A 21 16.52 -39.09 3.18
C ILE A 21 16.52 -37.80 2.38
N ALA A 22 16.93 -37.81 1.12
CA ALA A 22 16.94 -36.65 0.25
C ALA A 22 15.53 -36.11 0.06
N MET A 23 14.51 -36.97 -0.17
CA MET A 23 13.10 -36.56 -0.27
C MET A 23 12.56 -35.96 1.04
N ALA A 24 12.91 -36.55 2.18
CA ALA A 24 12.50 -36.02 3.49
C ALA A 24 13.11 -34.62 3.74
N LEU A 25 14.39 -34.43 3.44
CA LEU A 25 15.06 -33.12 3.55
C LEU A 25 14.46 -32.10 2.59
N MET A 26 14.17 -32.48 1.35
CA MET A 26 13.53 -31.60 0.38
C MET A 26 12.12 -31.17 0.85
N GLY A 27 11.36 -32.07 1.45
CA GLY A 27 10.07 -31.76 2.06
C GLY A 27 10.17 -30.74 3.20
N LEU A 28 11.15 -30.91 4.07
CA LEU A 28 11.42 -29.96 5.18
C LEU A 28 11.83 -28.59 4.68
N VAL A 29 12.71 -28.50 3.69
CA VAL A 29 13.13 -27.23 3.08
C VAL A 29 11.94 -26.52 2.40
N SER A 30 11.12 -27.27 1.66
CA SER A 30 9.94 -26.71 1.00
C SER A 30 8.91 -26.16 2.00
N LEU A 31 8.69 -26.88 3.10
CA LEU A 31 7.82 -26.42 4.18
C LEU A 31 8.34 -25.13 4.82
N GLY A 32 9.64 -25.09 5.14
CA GLY A 32 10.29 -23.91 5.70
C GLY A 32 10.23 -22.69 4.76
N ALA A 33 10.44 -22.88 3.47
CA ALA A 33 10.33 -21.82 2.48
C ALA A 33 8.91 -21.26 2.38
N SER A 34 7.88 -22.12 2.44
CA SER A 34 6.48 -21.71 2.40
C SER A 34 6.09 -20.84 3.60
N LEU A 35 6.58 -21.19 4.79
CA LEU A 35 6.32 -20.41 6.01
C LEU A 35 6.95 -19.02 5.99
N LEU A 36 8.05 -18.82 5.26
CA LEU A 36 8.70 -17.53 5.12
C LEU A 36 8.06 -16.65 4.03
N LEU A 37 7.39 -17.25 3.03
CA LEU A 37 6.77 -16.50 1.94
C LEU A 37 5.48 -15.80 2.34
N LEU A 38 4.67 -16.39 3.22
CA LEU A 38 3.39 -15.83 3.63
C LEU A 38 3.52 -14.41 4.23
N PRO A 39 4.36 -14.17 5.26
CA PRO A 39 4.50 -12.85 5.85
C PRO A 39 5.08 -11.81 4.87
N VAL A 40 5.91 -12.23 3.91
CA VAL A 40 6.44 -11.33 2.89
C VAL A 40 5.34 -10.85 1.94
N LEU A 41 4.40 -11.71 1.58
CA LEU A 41 3.26 -11.34 0.73
C LEU A 41 2.29 -10.41 1.46
N GLU A 42 2.03 -10.63 2.73
CA GLU A 42 1.22 -9.76 3.58
C GLU A 42 1.85 -8.36 3.70
N GLU A 43 3.15 -8.28 3.96
CA GLU A 43 3.88 -7.03 4.04
C GLU A 43 3.88 -6.25 2.71
N GLN A 44 4.01 -6.96 1.57
CA GLN A 44 3.92 -6.33 0.26
C GLN A 44 2.55 -5.73 -0.02
N ASN A 45 1.46 -6.38 0.40
CA ASN A 45 0.12 -5.87 0.24
C ASN A 45 -0.09 -4.61 1.10
N ASN A 46 0.30 -4.66 2.36
CA ASN A 46 0.23 -3.51 3.27
C ASN A 46 1.03 -2.31 2.73
N SER A 47 2.26 -2.55 2.26
CA SER A 47 3.09 -1.49 1.66
C SER A 47 2.44 -0.84 0.42
N ARG A 48 1.71 -1.58 -0.38
CA ARG A 48 0.98 -1.04 -1.54
C ARG A 48 -0.20 -0.16 -1.10
N GLU A 49 -0.93 -0.56 -0.08
CA GLU A 49 -2.06 0.20 0.47
C GLU A 49 -1.58 1.54 1.05
N VAL A 50 -0.53 1.52 1.86
CA VAL A 50 0.11 2.74 2.38
C VAL A 50 0.60 3.64 1.25
N THR A 51 1.23 3.08 0.22
CA THR A 51 1.71 3.86 -0.93
C THR A 51 0.55 4.52 -1.69
N ARG A 52 -0.56 3.83 -1.85
CA ARG A 52 -1.79 4.38 -2.45
C ARG A 52 -2.35 5.52 -1.60
N ALA A 53 -2.55 5.28 -0.31
CA ALA A 53 -3.07 6.27 0.61
C ALA A 53 -2.23 7.55 0.62
N THR A 54 -0.91 7.41 0.73
CA THR A 54 0.03 8.53 0.66
C THR A 54 -0.02 9.24 -0.70
N GLY A 55 -0.23 8.52 -1.79
CA GLY A 55 -0.40 9.09 -3.13
C GLY A 55 -1.62 10.00 -3.22
N TYR A 56 -2.76 9.56 -2.69
CA TYR A 56 -3.98 10.38 -2.65
C TYR A 56 -3.84 11.59 -1.72
N ALA A 57 -3.26 11.39 -0.54
CA ALA A 57 -2.95 12.50 0.38
C ALA A 57 -2.11 13.58 -0.31
N ARG A 58 -1.06 13.16 -1.01
CA ARG A 58 -0.17 14.06 -1.73
C ARG A 58 -0.90 14.84 -2.82
N ALA A 59 -1.79 14.21 -3.59
CA ALA A 59 -2.57 14.88 -4.61
C ALA A 59 -3.45 15.99 -4.01
N VAL A 60 -4.13 15.71 -2.88
CA VAL A 60 -4.92 16.71 -2.17
C VAL A 60 -4.04 17.84 -1.63
N LEU A 61 -2.89 17.52 -1.06
CA LEU A 61 -1.94 18.51 -0.57
C LEU A 61 -1.42 19.41 -1.71
N GLU A 62 -1.07 18.83 -2.87
CA GLU A 62 -0.64 19.58 -4.04
C GLU A 62 -1.75 20.51 -4.55
N GLU A 63 -3.00 20.06 -4.55
CA GLU A 63 -4.14 20.88 -4.90
C GLU A 63 -4.38 22.02 -3.91
N LEU A 64 -4.29 21.75 -2.60
CA LEU A 64 -4.39 22.77 -1.55
C LEU A 64 -3.29 23.83 -1.68
N TYR A 65 -2.09 23.44 -2.08
CA TYR A 65 -0.99 24.39 -2.30
C TYR A 65 -1.10 25.17 -3.62
N SER A 66 -1.70 24.58 -4.64
CA SER A 66 -1.84 25.22 -5.96
C SER A 66 -2.96 26.27 -6.02
N ARG A 67 -3.99 26.14 -5.18
CA ARG A 67 -5.12 27.06 -5.12
C ARG A 67 -4.78 28.34 -4.37
N THR A 68 -5.44 29.44 -4.76
CA THR A 68 -5.36 30.68 -3.98
C THR A 68 -6.13 30.53 -2.66
N LEU A 69 -5.79 31.34 -1.67
CA LEU A 69 -6.49 31.32 -0.39
C LEU A 69 -7.97 31.69 -0.56
N GLU A 70 -8.26 32.63 -1.46
CA GLU A 70 -9.61 33.06 -1.80
C GLU A 70 -10.45 31.90 -2.40
N ASP A 71 -9.86 31.08 -3.28
CA ASP A 71 -10.52 29.90 -3.84
C ASP A 71 -10.77 28.82 -2.79
N LEU A 72 -9.90 28.72 -1.79
CA LEU A 72 -10.03 27.72 -0.71
C LEU A 72 -11.14 28.11 0.27
N THR A 73 -11.28 29.41 0.59
CA THR A 73 -12.18 29.91 1.65
C THR A 73 -13.50 30.49 1.13
N ASN A 74 -13.77 30.38 -0.17
CA ASN A 74 -15.00 30.91 -0.76
C ASN A 74 -16.23 30.17 -0.23
N ASP A 75 -17.15 30.89 0.42
CA ASP A 75 -18.34 30.33 1.05
C ASP A 75 -19.30 29.60 0.11
N SER A 76 -19.28 29.90 -1.20
CA SER A 76 -20.22 29.35 -2.15
C SER A 76 -19.67 28.25 -3.07
N THR A 77 -18.37 28.18 -3.24
CA THR A 77 -17.71 27.22 -4.14
C THR A 77 -16.39 26.70 -3.56
N GLY A 78 -16.11 27.01 -2.30
CA GLY A 78 -14.84 26.75 -1.66
C GLY A 78 -14.49 25.26 -1.59
N TYR A 79 -13.25 24.97 -1.87
CA TYR A 79 -12.72 23.64 -1.84
C TYR A 79 -12.81 23.01 -0.44
N LEU A 80 -12.71 23.84 0.62
CA LEU A 80 -12.70 23.44 2.02
C LEU A 80 -14.09 23.34 2.65
N LEU A 81 -15.17 23.48 1.87
CA LEU A 81 -16.52 23.31 2.41
C LEU A 81 -16.74 21.88 2.88
N GLU A 82 -17.31 21.73 4.06
CA GLU A 82 -17.60 20.45 4.70
C GLU A 82 -18.43 19.51 3.81
N GLU A 83 -19.32 20.06 2.96
CA GLU A 83 -20.12 19.29 1.99
C GLU A 83 -19.28 18.61 0.88
N ASN A 84 -18.06 19.08 0.65
CA ASN A 84 -17.16 18.53 -0.36
C ASN A 84 -16.36 17.33 0.16
N TRP A 85 -16.38 17.08 1.44
CA TRP A 85 -15.62 16.05 2.11
C TRP A 85 -16.52 15.18 3.02
N PRO A 86 -16.20 13.91 3.26
CA PRO A 86 -15.02 13.17 2.75
C PRO A 86 -15.19 12.72 1.28
N LYS A 87 -14.09 12.49 0.59
CA LYS A 87 -14.03 11.92 -0.77
C LYS A 87 -13.29 10.60 -0.79
N LYS A 88 -13.73 9.66 -1.64
CA LYS A 88 -12.93 8.47 -1.94
C LYS A 88 -11.78 8.83 -2.87
N GLY A 89 -10.65 8.11 -2.75
CA GLY A 89 -9.46 8.36 -3.56
C GLY A 89 -9.72 8.47 -5.06
N THR A 90 -10.60 7.62 -5.61
CA THR A 90 -11.02 7.66 -7.02
C THR A 90 -11.69 8.97 -7.43
N GLN A 91 -12.39 9.65 -6.53
CA GLN A 91 -13.07 10.92 -6.79
C GLN A 91 -12.12 12.11 -6.84
N ILE A 92 -10.90 11.96 -6.34
CA ILE A 92 -9.90 13.04 -6.32
C ILE A 92 -9.29 13.26 -7.71
N PHE A 93 -9.21 12.19 -8.52
CA PHE A 93 -8.65 12.25 -9.87
C PHE A 93 -9.70 12.40 -10.98
N ASP A 94 -10.96 12.71 -10.63
CA ASP A 94 -12.11 12.77 -11.58
C ASP A 94 -12.28 11.47 -12.38
N GLU A 95 -11.80 10.34 -11.88
CA GLU A 95 -12.02 9.04 -12.46
C GLU A 95 -13.41 8.51 -12.04
N GLU A 96 -14.22 8.09 -12.99
CA GLU A 96 -15.47 7.40 -12.67
C GLU A 96 -15.14 6.05 -12.02
N PRO A 97 -15.51 5.85 -10.74
CA PRO A 97 -15.18 4.62 -10.04
C PRO A 97 -15.90 3.43 -10.71
N THR A 98 -15.17 2.38 -10.97
CA THR A 98 -15.76 1.11 -11.41
C THR A 98 -16.63 0.51 -10.31
N LEU A 99 -17.56 -0.38 -10.66
CA LEU A 99 -18.44 -1.04 -9.68
C LEU A 99 -17.64 -1.83 -8.63
N GLU A 100 -16.48 -2.34 -9.00
CA GLU A 100 -15.56 -3.07 -8.13
C GLU A 100 -14.88 -2.12 -7.14
N GLU A 101 -14.48 -0.94 -7.56
CA GLU A 101 -13.88 0.10 -6.73
C GLU A 101 -14.87 0.71 -5.72
N LEU A 102 -16.15 0.79 -6.06
CA LEU A 102 -17.18 1.26 -5.12
C LEU A 102 -17.40 0.31 -3.94
N THR A 103 -17.07 -0.97 -4.11
CA THR A 103 -17.19 -2.01 -3.07
C THR A 103 -15.87 -2.34 -2.40
N ASP A 104 -14.75 -1.86 -2.93
CA ASP A 104 -13.42 -2.09 -2.37
C ASP A 104 -13.20 -1.18 -1.15
N LEU A 105 -13.21 -1.79 0.04
CA LEU A 105 -12.94 -1.10 1.31
C LEU A 105 -11.49 -0.63 1.44
N SER A 106 -10.59 -1.15 0.61
CA SER A 106 -9.19 -0.74 0.59
C SER A 106 -8.94 0.60 -0.12
N ILE A 107 -9.97 1.18 -0.78
CA ILE A 107 -9.85 2.51 -1.36
C ILE A 107 -9.84 3.54 -0.25
N PRO A 108 -8.78 4.34 -0.14
CA PRO A 108 -8.67 5.35 0.89
C PRO A 108 -9.80 6.38 0.80
N THR A 109 -10.31 6.76 1.95
CA THR A 109 -11.20 7.90 2.11
C THR A 109 -10.38 9.07 2.64
N ILE A 110 -10.52 10.22 2.02
CA ILE A 110 -9.81 11.44 2.41
C ILE A 110 -10.82 12.41 2.97
N ASP A 111 -10.52 12.94 4.13
CA ASP A 111 -11.28 14.00 4.78
C ASP A 111 -10.43 15.26 4.95
N VAL A 112 -11.04 16.41 4.77
CA VAL A 112 -10.37 17.71 4.90
C VAL A 112 -11.16 18.57 5.84
N GLU A 113 -10.59 18.86 6.97
CA GLU A 113 -11.22 19.67 8.03
C GLU A 113 -10.48 20.99 8.22
N VAL A 114 -11.23 22.03 8.49
CA VAL A 114 -10.69 23.35 8.83
C VAL A 114 -11.41 23.85 10.07
N SER A 115 -10.65 24.25 11.06
CA SER A 115 -11.21 24.73 12.33
C SER A 115 -11.84 26.12 12.21
N ASP A 116 -11.22 27.01 11.43
CA ASP A 116 -11.67 28.40 11.23
C ASP A 116 -11.15 28.90 9.87
N LEU A 117 -12.08 29.16 8.94
CA LEU A 117 -11.79 29.66 7.60
C LEU A 117 -11.23 31.09 7.58
N ASP A 118 -11.48 31.86 8.64
CA ASP A 118 -11.02 33.24 8.79
C ASP A 118 -9.66 33.35 9.53
N ALA A 119 -9.15 32.25 10.04
CA ALA A 119 -7.90 32.23 10.76
C ALA A 119 -6.69 32.62 9.88
N ASP A 120 -5.71 33.27 10.50
CA ASP A 120 -4.40 33.53 9.91
C ASP A 120 -3.31 33.24 10.94
N PRO A 121 -2.58 32.16 10.78
CA PRO A 121 -2.58 31.23 9.63
C PRO A 121 -3.81 30.31 9.58
N LEU A 122 -4.22 29.97 8.36
CA LEU A 122 -5.24 28.97 8.12
C LEU A 122 -4.64 27.58 8.32
N GLU A 123 -5.23 26.81 9.24
CA GLU A 123 -4.81 25.44 9.56
C GLU A 123 -5.80 24.44 8.97
N ILE A 124 -5.30 23.56 8.12
CA ILE A 124 -6.08 22.54 7.42
C ILE A 124 -5.58 21.17 7.85
N LEU A 125 -6.49 20.32 8.30
CA LEU A 125 -6.21 18.92 8.62
C LEU A 125 -6.70 18.04 7.48
N VAL A 126 -5.80 17.28 6.90
CA VAL A 126 -6.11 16.26 5.89
C VAL A 126 -5.96 14.89 6.55
N THR A 127 -7.06 14.16 6.69
CA THR A 127 -7.08 12.81 7.24
C THR A 127 -7.31 11.82 6.13
N VAL A 128 -6.43 10.83 6.00
CA VAL A 128 -6.56 9.73 5.05
C VAL A 128 -6.79 8.45 5.82
N SER A 129 -7.92 7.81 5.57
CA SER A 129 -8.31 6.57 6.23
C SER A 129 -8.53 5.46 5.21
N TRP A 130 -8.05 4.26 5.52
CA TRP A 130 -8.26 3.06 4.70
C TRP A 130 -8.35 1.82 5.58
N GLN A 131 -8.99 0.81 5.06
CA GLN A 131 -9.05 -0.50 5.71
C GLN A 131 -8.16 -1.46 4.92
N GLY A 132 -7.20 -2.08 5.61
CA GLY A 132 -6.38 -3.12 5.02
C GLY A 132 -7.23 -4.31 4.59
N ARG A 133 -6.88 -4.94 3.47
CA ARG A 133 -7.65 -6.05 2.89
C ARG A 133 -7.80 -7.23 3.85
N ASP A 134 -6.82 -7.46 4.70
CA ASP A 134 -6.76 -8.55 5.68
C ASP A 134 -6.98 -8.06 7.13
N SER A 135 -7.28 -6.78 7.32
CA SER A 135 -7.48 -6.16 8.63
C SER A 135 -8.91 -5.66 8.79
N SER A 136 -9.50 -5.91 9.95
CA SER A 136 -10.75 -5.27 10.34
C SER A 136 -10.53 -3.84 10.87
N ASP A 137 -9.28 -3.47 11.09
CA ASP A 137 -8.92 -2.21 11.72
C ASP A 137 -8.75 -1.12 10.65
N LEU A 138 -9.31 0.05 10.93
CA LEU A 138 -9.13 1.25 10.13
C LEU A 138 -7.77 1.85 10.44
N THR A 139 -6.99 2.10 9.42
CA THR A 139 -5.71 2.82 9.53
C THR A 139 -5.94 4.26 9.10
N GLU A 140 -5.40 5.20 9.86
CA GLU A 140 -5.54 6.63 9.59
C GLU A 140 -4.17 7.31 9.62
N GLU A 141 -3.94 8.21 8.68
CA GLU A 141 -2.81 9.12 8.67
C GLU A 141 -3.30 10.56 8.55
N GLN A 142 -2.68 11.48 9.29
CA GLN A 142 -3.06 12.87 9.37
C GLN A 142 -1.92 13.78 8.91
N PHE A 143 -2.26 14.77 8.08
CA PHE A 143 -1.34 15.76 7.54
C PHE A 143 -1.86 17.17 7.86
N TRP A 144 -0.99 17.98 8.44
CA TRP A 144 -1.32 19.39 8.71
C TRP A 144 -0.75 20.29 7.63
N VAL A 145 -1.60 21.15 7.11
CA VAL A 145 -1.24 22.20 6.16
C VAL A 145 -1.48 23.55 6.80
N VAL A 146 -0.50 24.40 6.75
CA VAL A 146 -0.60 25.77 7.26
C VAL A 146 -0.41 26.75 6.11
N ARG A 147 -1.40 27.63 5.93
CA ARG A 147 -1.39 28.66 4.89
C ARG A 147 -1.51 30.03 5.54
N THR A 148 -0.58 30.91 5.21
CA THR A 148 -0.60 32.34 5.63
C THR A 148 -1.14 33.21 4.51
N ARG A 149 -1.84 34.25 4.87
CA ARG A 149 -2.35 35.29 3.94
C ARG A 149 -1.27 36.14 3.36
#